data_7933cde2f00d7e0fcd494d1ebffb0cd2
#
_entry.id   7933cde2f00d7e0fcd494d1ebffb0cd2
#
_cell.length_a   1.000
_cell.length_b   1.000
_cell.length_c   1.000
_cell.angle_alpha   90.00
_cell.angle_beta   90.00
_cell.angle_gamma   90.00
#
_symmetry.space_group_name_H-M   'P 1'
#
loop_
_entity.id
_entity.type
_entity.pdbx_description
1 polymer ?
#
loop_
_entity_poly.entity_id
_entity_poly.type
_entity_poly.pdbx_seq_one_letter_code
_entity_poly.pdbx_strand_id
1 'polypeptide(L)'
;MGFELLPHTADLKITAWSSTVEGCLAEAARGLVSSFADVGDAPSARTVAFTCEPGPAPELLVELLDEVVFVVDAEDLIPVRVSVARTDAGGLTGEFGVVERASLPPVGPAPKAVTRHDLRFWRAGASWRCEVVVDV
;
A
#
# COMPACT_ATOMS: atom_id res chain seq x y z
N MET A 1 2.46 0.14 15.11
CA MET A 1 2.57 0.00 13.66
C MET A 1 1.89 -1.28 13.23
N GLY A 2 1.04 -1.20 12.24
CA GLY A 2 0.33 -2.36 11.72
C GLY A 2 -0.77 -1.98 10.75
N PHE A 3 -1.55 -2.95 10.37
CA PHE A 3 -2.71 -2.78 9.50
C PHE A 3 -3.79 -3.78 9.86
N GLU A 4 -5.00 -3.51 9.42
CA GLU A 4 -6.14 -4.39 9.60
C GLU A 4 -6.95 -4.41 8.31
N LEU A 5 -7.46 -5.58 7.95
CA LEU A 5 -8.24 -5.82 6.74
C LEU A 5 -9.65 -6.20 7.15
N LEU A 6 -10.63 -5.44 6.68
CA LEU A 6 -12.03 -5.64 7.00
C LEU A 6 -12.78 -6.09 5.74
N PRO A 7 -13.42 -7.26 5.74
CA PRO A 7 -14.10 -7.75 4.54
C PRO A 7 -15.33 -6.91 4.20
N HIS A 8 -15.47 -6.62 2.91
CA HIS A 8 -16.63 -6.00 2.31
C HIS A 8 -17.07 -6.85 1.11
N THR A 9 -18.32 -6.71 0.68
CA THR A 9 -18.90 -7.61 -0.33
C THR A 9 -18.15 -7.61 -1.66
N ALA A 10 -17.74 -6.44 -2.16
CA ALA A 10 -17.01 -6.29 -3.42
C ALA A 10 -15.78 -5.43 -3.28
N ASP A 11 -15.36 -5.18 -2.05
CA ASP A 11 -14.23 -4.31 -1.76
C ASP A 11 -13.51 -4.76 -0.49
N LEU A 12 -12.36 -4.11 -0.24
CA LEU A 12 -11.51 -4.36 0.92
C LEU A 12 -11.28 -3.03 1.62
N LYS A 13 -11.54 -2.98 2.92
CA LYS A 13 -11.18 -1.82 3.72
C LYS A 13 -9.86 -2.09 4.44
N ILE A 14 -8.90 -1.19 4.25
CA ILE A 14 -7.60 -1.27 4.90
C ILE A 14 -7.52 -0.17 5.95
N THR A 15 -7.20 -0.54 7.18
CA THR A 15 -6.87 0.39 8.25
C THR A 15 -5.42 0.15 8.63
N ALA A 16 -4.62 1.21 8.67
CA ALA A 16 -3.21 1.11 9.01
C ALA A 16 -2.82 2.17 10.02
N TRP A 17 -1.74 1.92 10.76
CA TRP A 17 -1.25 2.85 11.77
C TRP A 17 0.25 2.75 11.92
N SER A 18 0.87 3.86 12.33
CA SER A 18 2.31 3.96 12.60
C SER A 18 2.59 5.24 13.39
N SER A 19 3.79 5.35 13.91
CA SER A 19 4.22 6.57 14.58
C SER A 19 4.51 7.72 13.62
N THR A 20 4.64 7.45 12.31
CA THR A 20 4.91 8.45 11.28
C THR A 20 3.94 8.34 10.13
N VAL A 21 3.78 9.41 9.35
CA VAL A 21 2.97 9.41 8.14
C VAL A 21 3.54 8.39 7.13
N GLU A 22 4.84 8.41 6.90
CA GLU A 22 5.52 7.52 5.97
C GLU A 22 5.34 6.06 6.38
N GLY A 23 5.46 5.77 7.67
CA GLY A 23 5.23 4.43 8.21
C GLY A 23 3.80 3.96 8.00
N CYS A 24 2.82 4.86 8.20
CA CYS A 24 1.41 4.56 8.00
C CYS A 24 1.12 4.25 6.53
N LEU A 25 1.69 5.02 5.61
CA LEU A 25 1.58 4.77 4.17
C LEU A 25 2.18 3.40 3.79
N ALA A 26 3.38 3.10 4.30
CA ALA A 26 4.03 1.82 4.04
C ALA A 26 3.22 0.64 4.58
N GLU A 27 2.64 0.76 5.78
CA GLU A 27 1.80 -0.29 6.36
C GLU A 27 0.53 -0.52 5.55
N ALA A 28 -0.09 0.55 5.02
CA ALA A 28 -1.26 0.41 4.16
C ALA A 28 -0.90 -0.36 2.88
N ALA A 29 0.24 -0.07 2.28
CA ALA A 29 0.72 -0.80 1.09
C ALA A 29 0.98 -2.28 1.40
N ARG A 30 1.60 -2.58 2.54
CA ARG A 30 1.80 -3.98 2.98
C ARG A 30 0.47 -4.69 3.21
N GLY A 31 -0.50 -3.99 3.81
CA GLY A 31 -1.84 -4.53 4.02
C GLY A 31 -2.51 -4.89 2.70
N LEU A 32 -2.41 -4.01 1.71
CA LEU A 32 -2.99 -4.28 0.39
C LEU A 32 -2.38 -5.54 -0.21
N VAL A 33 -1.06 -5.66 -0.22
CA VAL A 33 -0.38 -6.83 -0.79
C VAL A 33 -0.77 -8.10 -0.03
N SER A 34 -0.82 -8.07 1.30
CA SER A 34 -1.16 -9.24 2.11
C SER A 34 -2.57 -9.75 1.86
N SER A 35 -3.46 -8.91 1.33
CA SER A 35 -4.83 -9.31 1.04
C SER A 35 -4.95 -10.30 -0.12
N PHE A 36 -3.98 -10.33 -1.02
CA PHE A 36 -4.05 -11.20 -2.21
C PHE A 36 -2.83 -12.09 -2.42
N ALA A 37 -1.76 -11.91 -1.66
CA ALA A 37 -0.54 -12.71 -1.80
C ALA A 37 0.04 -13.08 -0.44
N ASP A 38 0.52 -14.31 -0.32
CA ASP A 38 1.23 -14.76 0.87
C ASP A 38 2.72 -14.42 0.72
N VAL A 39 3.10 -13.25 1.22
CA VAL A 39 4.46 -12.74 1.08
C VAL A 39 5.45 -13.48 1.97
N GLY A 40 5.07 -13.76 3.23
CA GLY A 40 5.96 -14.40 4.20
C GLY A 40 7.30 -13.67 4.31
N ASP A 41 8.38 -14.46 4.25
CA ASP A 41 9.76 -13.96 4.29
C ASP A 41 10.40 -13.95 2.90
N ALA A 42 9.61 -13.88 1.84
CA ALA A 42 10.14 -13.92 0.47
C ALA A 42 11.16 -12.80 0.25
N PRO A 43 12.38 -13.11 -0.23
CA PRO A 43 13.35 -12.08 -0.57
C PRO A 43 12.96 -11.38 -1.86
N SER A 44 13.25 -10.08 -1.96
CA SER A 44 13.01 -9.37 -3.21
C SER A 44 14.01 -9.79 -4.28
N ALA A 45 13.52 -9.96 -5.52
CA ALA A 45 14.37 -10.29 -6.66
C ALA A 45 15.01 -9.04 -7.28
N ARG A 46 14.30 -7.91 -7.24
CA ARG A 46 14.78 -6.62 -7.72
C ARG A 46 13.96 -5.49 -7.10
N THR A 47 14.33 -4.25 -7.37
CA THR A 47 13.61 -3.07 -6.87
C THR A 47 12.99 -2.29 -8.02
N VAL A 48 11.83 -1.68 -7.72
CA VAL A 48 11.14 -0.75 -8.62
C VAL A 48 10.96 0.55 -7.86
N ALA A 49 11.50 1.64 -8.39
CA ALA A 49 11.38 2.96 -7.78
C ALA A 49 10.04 3.60 -8.14
N PHE A 50 9.52 4.42 -7.24
CA PHE A 50 8.31 5.20 -7.49
C PHE A 50 8.46 6.61 -6.90
N THR A 51 7.66 7.54 -7.41
CA THR A 51 7.50 8.88 -6.86
C THR A 51 6.02 9.24 -6.86
N CYS A 52 5.62 10.04 -5.88
CA CYS A 52 4.28 10.61 -5.83
C CYS A 52 4.38 12.12 -5.73
N GLU A 53 3.53 12.83 -6.47
CA GLU A 53 3.49 14.28 -6.46
C GLU A 53 3.13 14.83 -5.09
N PRO A 54 3.61 16.05 -4.73
CA PRO A 54 3.24 16.68 -3.48
C PRO A 54 1.72 16.81 -3.30
N GLY A 55 1.25 16.53 -2.10
CA GLY A 55 -0.17 16.62 -1.79
C GLY A 55 -0.45 16.25 -0.34
N PRO A 56 -1.71 16.37 0.10
CA PRO A 56 -2.10 15.96 1.44
C PRO A 56 -2.01 14.45 1.63
N ALA A 57 -1.81 14.02 2.88
CA ALA A 57 -1.60 12.61 3.20
C ALA A 57 -2.65 11.65 2.63
N PRO A 58 -3.97 11.98 2.65
CA PRO A 58 -4.96 11.09 2.02
C PRO A 58 -4.71 10.88 0.52
N GLU A 59 -4.33 11.91 -0.22
CA GLU A 59 -4.03 11.78 -1.65
C GLU A 59 -2.74 11.01 -1.89
N LEU A 60 -1.73 11.18 -1.03
CA LEU A 60 -0.49 10.38 -1.11
C LEU A 60 -0.79 8.90 -0.89
N LEU A 61 -1.72 8.58 0.00
CA LEU A 61 -2.15 7.20 0.23
C LEU A 61 -2.75 6.60 -1.05
N VAL A 62 -3.66 7.33 -1.71
CA VAL A 62 -4.27 6.87 -2.96
C VAL A 62 -3.20 6.67 -4.03
N GLU A 63 -2.30 7.63 -4.21
CA GLU A 63 -1.25 7.52 -5.24
C GLU A 63 -0.29 6.36 -4.97
N LEU A 64 0.10 6.14 -3.71
CA LEU A 64 0.97 5.02 -3.36
C LEU A 64 0.30 3.68 -3.66
N LEU A 65 -0.95 3.52 -3.27
CA LEU A 65 -1.67 2.28 -3.52
C LEU A 65 -1.96 2.08 -5.01
N ASP A 66 -2.18 3.16 -5.76
CA ASP A 66 -2.28 3.08 -7.23
C ASP A 66 -0.99 2.55 -7.85
N GLU A 67 0.18 2.94 -7.32
CA GLU A 67 1.47 2.39 -7.77
C GLU A 67 1.56 0.89 -7.51
N VAL A 68 1.06 0.43 -6.36
CA VAL A 68 1.00 -1.02 -6.05
C VAL A 68 0.11 -1.74 -7.07
N VAL A 69 -1.10 -1.21 -7.32
CA VAL A 69 -2.03 -1.81 -8.28
C VAL A 69 -1.40 -1.87 -9.67
N PHE A 70 -0.72 -0.79 -10.10
CA PHE A 70 -0.05 -0.74 -11.39
C PHE A 70 1.03 -1.82 -11.53
N VAL A 71 1.89 -1.95 -10.53
CA VAL A 71 2.98 -2.93 -10.54
C VAL A 71 2.42 -4.35 -10.60
N VAL A 72 1.34 -4.62 -9.88
CA VAL A 72 0.71 -5.95 -9.88
C VAL A 72 0.00 -6.23 -11.20
N ASP A 73 -0.81 -5.30 -11.67
CA ASP A 73 -1.68 -5.51 -12.84
C ASP A 73 -0.92 -5.40 -14.17
N ALA A 74 -0.10 -4.37 -14.33
CA ALA A 74 0.56 -4.10 -15.59
C ALA A 74 1.91 -4.82 -15.73
N GLU A 75 2.62 -5.07 -14.64
CA GLU A 75 3.97 -5.62 -14.68
C GLU A 75 4.07 -7.05 -14.13
N ASP A 76 2.98 -7.61 -13.61
CA ASP A 76 2.94 -8.95 -13.01
C ASP A 76 3.98 -9.14 -11.91
N LEU A 77 4.16 -8.11 -11.07
CA LEU A 77 5.08 -8.12 -9.95
C LEU A 77 4.32 -7.91 -8.65
N ILE A 78 4.86 -8.44 -7.55
CA ILE A 78 4.29 -8.25 -6.22
C ILE A 78 5.31 -7.56 -5.33
N PRO A 79 4.97 -6.40 -4.74
CA PRO A 79 5.82 -5.76 -3.74
C PRO A 79 5.87 -6.58 -2.46
N VAL A 80 7.05 -7.13 -2.15
CA VAL A 80 7.29 -7.87 -0.90
C VAL A 80 7.97 -6.99 0.14
N ARG A 81 8.51 -5.84 -0.27
CA ARG A 81 9.06 -4.80 0.60
C ARG A 81 8.62 -3.44 0.10
N VAL A 82 8.34 -2.55 1.04
CA VAL A 82 7.92 -1.17 0.73
C VAL A 82 8.77 -0.22 1.55
N SER A 83 9.45 0.69 0.88
CA SER A 83 10.25 1.75 1.50
C SER A 83 9.72 3.08 1.01
N VAL A 84 9.36 3.97 1.94
CA VAL A 84 8.72 5.26 1.63
C VAL A 84 9.42 6.38 2.39
N ALA A 85 9.73 7.46 1.70
CA ALA A 85 10.26 8.68 2.31
C ALA A 85 9.50 9.90 1.78
N ARG A 86 9.37 10.92 2.62
CA ARG A 86 8.79 12.20 2.21
C ARG A 86 9.86 13.05 1.52
N THR A 87 9.48 13.73 0.45
CA THR A 87 10.35 14.72 -0.18
C THR A 87 10.18 16.07 0.51
N ASP A 88 11.15 16.98 0.34
CA ASP A 88 11.09 18.34 0.88
C ASP A 88 9.86 19.10 0.37
N ALA A 89 9.43 18.80 -0.84
CA ALA A 89 8.27 19.43 -1.46
C ALA A 89 6.93 18.86 -0.96
N GLY A 90 6.95 17.80 -0.14
CA GLY A 90 5.73 17.19 0.39
C GLY A 90 5.16 16.05 -0.43
N GLY A 91 5.92 15.52 -1.38
CA GLY A 91 5.58 14.30 -2.11
C GLY A 91 6.20 13.07 -1.49
N LEU A 92 6.25 11.97 -2.24
CA LEU A 92 6.88 10.73 -1.82
C LEU A 92 7.94 10.30 -2.82
N THR A 93 8.97 9.65 -2.30
CA THR A 93 9.91 8.85 -3.07
C THR A 93 10.09 7.53 -2.33
N GLY A 94 10.33 6.47 -3.08
CA GLY A 94 10.53 5.18 -2.45
C GLY A 94 10.80 4.07 -3.44
N GLU A 95 10.80 2.86 -2.92
CA GLU A 95 11.06 1.66 -3.69
C GLU A 95 10.18 0.51 -3.22
N PHE A 96 9.77 -0.31 -4.18
CA PHE A 96 9.23 -1.64 -3.90
C PHE A 96 10.31 -2.67 -4.17
N GLY A 97 10.57 -3.54 -3.20
CA GLY A 97 11.27 -4.78 -3.48
C GLY A 97 10.26 -5.76 -4.03
N VAL A 98 10.46 -6.28 -5.24
CA VAL A 98 9.44 -7.05 -5.95
C VAL A 98 9.90 -8.47 -6.29
N VAL A 99 8.91 -9.35 -6.46
CA VAL A 99 9.08 -10.70 -7.02
C VAL A 99 8.07 -10.90 -8.14
N GLU A 100 8.30 -11.90 -8.98
CA GLU A 100 7.32 -12.30 -9.99
C GLU A 100 6.01 -12.72 -9.33
N ARG A 101 4.89 -12.24 -9.85
CA ARG A 101 3.57 -12.54 -9.30
C ARG A 101 3.29 -14.05 -9.21
N ALA A 102 3.73 -14.79 -10.23
CA ALA A 102 3.53 -16.24 -10.28
C ALA A 102 4.34 -17.02 -9.23
N SER A 103 5.33 -16.38 -8.58
CA SER A 103 6.17 -17.03 -7.57
C SER A 103 5.53 -17.14 -6.19
N LEU A 104 4.42 -16.44 -5.95
CA LEU A 104 3.73 -16.43 -4.66
C LEU A 104 2.33 -17.01 -4.78
N PRO A 105 1.89 -17.79 -3.77
CA PRO A 105 0.53 -18.33 -3.79
C PRO A 105 -0.50 -17.20 -3.60
N PRO A 106 -1.56 -17.16 -4.44
CA PRO A 106 -2.64 -16.21 -4.23
C PRO A 106 -3.49 -16.64 -3.03
N VAL A 107 -3.88 -15.66 -2.19
CA VAL A 107 -4.71 -15.90 -1.00
C VAL A 107 -6.02 -15.11 -1.03
N GLY A 108 -6.24 -14.32 -2.05
CA GLY A 108 -7.45 -13.52 -2.22
C GLY A 108 -7.47 -12.85 -3.59
N PRO A 109 -8.53 -12.09 -3.89
CA PRO A 109 -8.64 -11.39 -5.16
C PRO A 109 -7.64 -10.25 -5.25
N ALA A 110 -7.05 -10.08 -6.44
CA ALA A 110 -6.14 -8.97 -6.70
C ALA A 110 -6.89 -7.64 -6.73
N PRO A 111 -6.24 -6.54 -6.34
CA PRO A 111 -6.88 -5.22 -6.35
C PRO A 111 -7.15 -4.74 -7.77
N LYS A 112 -8.30 -4.10 -7.97
CA LYS A 112 -8.68 -3.51 -9.26
C LYS A 112 -8.50 -2.01 -9.29
N ALA A 113 -8.89 -1.32 -8.22
CA ALA A 113 -8.83 0.14 -8.15
C ALA A 113 -8.85 0.61 -6.70
N VAL A 114 -8.16 1.71 -6.44
CA VAL A 114 -8.22 2.40 -5.14
C VAL A 114 -9.33 3.43 -5.21
N THR A 115 -10.19 3.49 -4.19
CA THR A 115 -11.30 4.43 -4.14
C THR A 115 -11.04 5.53 -3.12
N ARG A 116 -11.82 6.62 -3.20
CA ARG A 116 -11.83 7.67 -2.19
C ARG A 116 -13.00 7.55 -1.22
N HIS A 117 -13.75 6.45 -1.31
CA HIS A 117 -14.86 6.19 -0.40
C HIS A 117 -14.33 5.95 1.02
N ASP A 118 -14.82 6.71 1.99
CA ASP A 118 -14.38 6.65 3.40
C ASP A 118 -12.87 6.86 3.59
N LEU A 119 -12.22 7.54 2.66
CA LEU A 119 -10.79 7.84 2.73
C LEU A 119 -10.51 8.77 3.91
N ARG A 120 -9.63 8.35 4.82
CA ARG A 120 -9.25 9.12 6.00
C ARG A 120 -7.77 8.95 6.31
N PHE A 121 -7.17 10.03 6.81
CA PHE A 121 -5.80 10.01 7.32
C PHE A 121 -5.73 11.01 8.45
N TRP A 122 -5.48 10.53 9.67
CA TRP A 122 -5.56 11.40 10.86
C TRP A 122 -4.55 11.01 11.92
N ARG A 123 -4.29 11.93 12.83
CA ARG A 123 -3.46 11.67 13.99
C ARG A 123 -4.33 11.25 15.18
N ALA A 124 -3.94 10.15 15.81
CA ALA A 124 -4.61 9.60 16.98
C ALA A 124 -3.57 9.44 18.11
N GLY A 125 -3.47 10.45 18.99
CA GLY A 125 -2.47 10.46 20.04
C GLY A 125 -1.05 10.55 19.47
N ALA A 126 -0.20 9.57 19.82
CA ALA A 126 1.18 9.49 19.34
C ALA A 126 1.30 8.74 17.98
N SER A 127 0.18 8.29 17.42
CA SER A 127 0.16 7.52 16.19
C SER A 127 -0.56 8.26 15.08
N TRP A 128 -0.21 7.91 13.83
CA TRP A 128 -0.99 8.24 12.64
C TRP A 128 -1.82 7.02 12.25
N ARG A 129 -3.01 7.29 11.73
CA ARG A 129 -3.91 6.23 11.24
C ARG A 129 -4.46 6.61 9.88
N CYS A 130 -4.76 5.60 9.08
CA CYS A 130 -5.41 5.82 7.80
C CYS A 130 -6.40 4.70 7.49
N GLU A 131 -7.39 5.05 6.68
CA GLU A 131 -8.39 4.09 6.16
C GLU A 131 -8.58 4.36 4.68
N VAL A 132 -8.66 3.28 3.92
CA VAL A 132 -8.88 3.34 2.48
C VAL A 132 -9.66 2.11 2.04
N VAL A 133 -10.52 2.28 1.04
CA VAL A 133 -11.30 1.20 0.44
C VAL A 133 -10.75 0.92 -0.95
N VAL A 134 -10.52 -0.36 -1.24
CA VAL A 134 -9.97 -0.83 -2.50
C VAL A 134 -10.95 -1.81 -3.13
N ASP A 135 -11.30 -1.60 -4.39
CA ASP A 135 -12.11 -2.54 -5.16
C ASP A 135 -11.29 -3.78 -5.50
N VAL A 136 -11.88 -4.94 -5.31
CA VAL A 136 -11.22 -6.22 -5.60
C VAL A 136 -12.01 -7.11 -6.54
#